data_4e92037bc02b8b1a176a9dd8a32e2205
#
_entry.id   4e92037bc02b8b1a176a9dd8a32e2205
#
_cell.length_a   1.000
_cell.length_b   1.000
_cell.length_c   1.000
_cell.angle_alpha   90.00
_cell.angle_beta   90.00
_cell.angle_gamma   90.00
#
_symmetry.space_group_name_H-M   'P 1'
#
loop_
_entity.id
_entity.type
_entity.pdbx_description
1 polymer ?
#
loop_
_entity_poly.entity_id
_entity_poly.type
_entity_poly.pdbx_seq_one_letter_code
_entity_poly.pdbx_strand_id
1 'polypeptide(L)'
;LGVSAKTQHNEVAPAQHELAPIYAQCNIATDNNQLMMEVMKKVAYRHGLVCLLHEKPFAGVNGSGKHNNWSITTDDGINMLDPGKTPHENFQFLLVLGAIMRAVDKHADLLRESASDVGNDHRLGANEAPPAIISMFLGEQLEDVVMQLIDKGDATSSIQKGKLKTGASTLPDLNKDATDRNRTSPFAFTGNKFEFRMVCLLYTSPSPRDAH
;
A
#
# COMPACT_ATOMS: atom_id res chain seq x y z
N LEU A 1 5.15 -20.36 13.99
CA LEU A 1 5.10 -19.01 14.57
C LEU A 1 3.68 -18.54 14.94
N GLY A 2 2.63 -19.17 14.39
CA GLY A 2 1.25 -18.72 14.57
C GLY A 2 0.86 -17.52 13.69
N VAL A 3 1.74 -17.04 12.82
CA VAL A 3 1.44 -15.97 11.86
C VAL A 3 0.76 -16.57 10.65
N SER A 4 -0.48 -16.15 10.39
CA SER A 4 -1.22 -16.58 9.21
C SER A 4 -0.67 -15.90 7.96
N ALA A 5 -0.28 -16.67 6.95
CA ALA A 5 0.20 -16.16 5.68
C ALA A 5 -0.59 -16.74 4.51
N LYS A 6 -0.78 -15.95 3.47
CA LYS A 6 -1.55 -16.33 2.28
C LYS A 6 -0.66 -16.83 1.15
N THR A 7 0.42 -16.13 0.89
CA THR A 7 1.32 -16.42 -0.23
C THR A 7 2.77 -16.31 0.19
N GLN A 8 3.60 -17.08 -0.49
CA GLN A 8 5.05 -17.01 -0.49
C GLN A 8 5.48 -17.03 -1.97
N HIS A 9 6.37 -16.12 -2.37
CA HIS A 9 6.90 -16.06 -3.72
C HIS A 9 8.32 -15.50 -3.75
N ASN A 10 8.96 -15.62 -4.90
CA ASN A 10 10.28 -15.04 -5.15
C ASN A 10 10.09 -13.63 -5.74
N GLU A 11 10.92 -12.72 -5.27
CA GLU A 11 11.03 -11.37 -5.79
C GLU A 11 12.18 -11.25 -6.81
N VAL A 12 12.45 -10.02 -7.26
CA VAL A 12 13.34 -9.76 -8.39
C VAL A 12 14.82 -9.92 -8.05
N ALA A 13 15.25 -9.55 -6.83
CA ALA A 13 16.65 -9.69 -6.44
C ALA A 13 17.05 -11.17 -6.27
N PRO A 14 18.31 -11.53 -6.48
CA PRO A 14 18.80 -12.89 -6.27
C PRO A 14 18.49 -13.42 -4.87
N ALA A 15 17.87 -14.60 -4.79
CA ALA A 15 17.43 -15.24 -3.53
C ALA A 15 16.56 -14.35 -2.63
N GLN A 16 15.83 -13.42 -3.22
CA GLN A 16 14.87 -12.59 -2.50
C GLN A 16 13.51 -13.29 -2.45
N HIS A 17 12.98 -13.41 -1.24
CA HIS A 17 11.70 -14.07 -0.97
C HIS A 17 10.76 -13.12 -0.25
N GLU A 18 9.48 -13.21 -0.55
CA GLU A 18 8.43 -12.49 0.16
C GLU A 18 7.44 -13.45 0.78
N LEU A 19 7.06 -13.14 2.00
CA LEU A 19 5.94 -13.76 2.70
C LEU A 19 4.85 -12.72 2.88
N ALA A 20 3.66 -12.96 2.29
CA ALA A 20 2.51 -12.08 2.43
C ALA A 20 1.59 -12.58 3.57
N PRO A 21 1.60 -11.94 4.75
CA PRO A 21 0.71 -12.30 5.85
C PRO A 21 -0.73 -11.89 5.53
N ILE A 22 -1.68 -12.57 6.17
CA ILE A 22 -3.08 -12.15 6.19
C ILE A 22 -3.19 -10.91 7.08
N TYR A 23 -4.01 -9.94 6.69
CA TYR A 23 -4.23 -8.71 7.46
C TYR A 23 -4.72 -9.03 8.89
N ALA A 24 -4.31 -8.20 9.83
CA ALA A 24 -4.69 -8.26 11.22
C ALA A 24 -4.81 -6.82 11.76
N GLN A 25 -5.22 -6.69 13.01
CA GLN A 25 -5.16 -5.40 13.71
C GLN A 25 -3.70 -4.87 13.70
N CYS A 26 -3.54 -3.57 13.59
CA CYS A 26 -2.25 -2.93 13.33
C CYS A 26 -1.15 -3.33 14.34
N ASN A 27 -1.47 -3.34 15.63
CA ASN A 27 -0.53 -3.78 16.69
C ASN A 27 -0.10 -5.24 16.50
N ILE A 28 -1.05 -6.15 16.25
CA ILE A 28 -0.76 -7.58 16.02
C ILE A 28 0.05 -7.76 14.73
N ALA A 29 -0.30 -7.06 13.67
CA ALA A 29 0.43 -7.11 12.40
C ALA A 29 1.87 -6.65 12.57
N THR A 30 2.09 -5.59 13.36
CA THR A 30 3.42 -5.06 13.66
C THR A 30 4.24 -6.06 14.47
N ASP A 31 3.69 -6.63 15.53
CA ASP A 31 4.36 -7.64 16.36
C ASP A 31 4.71 -8.90 15.56
N ASN A 32 3.79 -9.35 14.70
CA ASN A 32 4.02 -10.46 13.79
C ASN A 32 5.18 -10.17 12.83
N ASN A 33 5.26 -8.96 12.29
CA ASN A 33 6.36 -8.56 11.41
C ASN A 33 7.71 -8.59 12.15
N GLN A 34 7.79 -8.06 13.37
CA GLN A 34 9.00 -8.09 14.18
C GLN A 34 9.41 -9.54 14.50
N LEU A 35 8.46 -10.37 14.89
CA LEU A 35 8.71 -11.79 15.16
C LEU A 35 9.24 -12.51 13.92
N MET A 36 8.65 -12.30 12.76
CA MET A 36 9.11 -12.90 11.50
C MET A 36 10.53 -12.48 11.16
N MET A 37 10.87 -11.20 11.26
CA MET A 37 12.22 -10.69 10.99
C MET A 37 13.26 -11.34 11.90
N GLU A 38 12.96 -11.46 13.19
CA GLU A 38 13.86 -12.08 14.16
C GLU A 38 14.07 -13.58 13.88
N VAL A 39 12.99 -14.28 13.55
CA VAL A 39 13.07 -15.72 13.26
C VAL A 39 13.80 -15.98 11.94
N MET A 40 13.56 -15.17 10.90
CA MET A 40 14.27 -15.30 9.63
C MET A 40 15.78 -15.16 9.80
N LYS A 41 16.25 -14.19 10.58
CA LYS A 41 17.68 -14.05 10.92
C LYS A 41 18.24 -15.30 11.61
N LYS A 42 17.54 -15.79 12.63
CA LYS A 42 17.96 -16.97 13.39
C LYS A 42 18.00 -18.25 12.54
N VAL A 43 16.99 -18.43 11.68
CA VAL A 43 16.94 -19.60 10.79
C VAL A 43 18.05 -19.53 9.74
N ALA A 44 18.22 -18.38 9.08
CA ALA A 44 19.30 -18.18 8.12
C ALA A 44 20.66 -18.50 8.74
N TYR A 45 20.94 -17.97 9.92
CA TYR A 45 22.19 -18.24 10.63
C TYR A 45 22.44 -19.73 10.90
N ARG A 46 21.39 -20.47 11.30
CA ARG A 46 21.49 -21.94 11.53
C ARG A 46 21.85 -22.73 10.27
N HIS A 47 21.51 -22.17 9.11
CA HIS A 47 21.84 -22.79 7.81
C HIS A 47 23.10 -22.21 7.15
N GLY A 48 23.89 -21.43 7.87
CA GLY A 48 25.09 -20.79 7.32
C GLY A 48 24.83 -19.69 6.31
N LEU A 49 23.62 -19.08 6.35
CA LEU A 49 23.18 -18.01 5.46
C LEU A 49 23.06 -16.70 6.22
N VAL A 50 23.08 -15.60 5.46
CA VAL A 50 22.81 -14.25 5.97
C VAL A 50 21.44 -13.79 5.48
N CYS A 51 20.60 -13.33 6.41
CA CYS A 51 19.31 -12.75 6.10
C CYS A 51 19.45 -11.23 5.93
N LEU A 52 19.27 -10.72 4.71
CA LEU A 52 19.26 -9.30 4.39
C LEU A 52 17.81 -8.82 4.38
N LEU A 53 17.40 -8.13 5.44
CA LEU A 53 16.05 -7.57 5.56
C LEU A 53 16.00 -6.18 4.91
N HIS A 54 16.05 -6.15 3.60
CA HIS A 54 16.04 -4.93 2.81
C HIS A 54 15.41 -5.19 1.44
N GLU A 55 14.55 -4.28 0.98
CA GLU A 55 13.84 -4.41 -0.29
C GLU A 55 14.77 -4.31 -1.50
N LYS A 56 15.82 -3.51 -1.39
CA LYS A 56 16.87 -3.32 -2.42
C LYS A 56 18.24 -3.75 -1.87
N PRO A 57 18.48 -5.06 -1.70
CA PRO A 57 19.66 -5.56 -0.97
C PRO A 57 20.97 -5.34 -1.71
N PHE A 58 20.97 -5.17 -3.04
CA PHE A 58 22.17 -5.10 -3.83
C PHE A 58 22.21 -3.82 -4.71
N ALA A 59 23.33 -3.13 -4.71
CA ALA A 59 23.54 -1.97 -5.57
C ALA A 59 23.51 -2.38 -7.06
N GLY A 60 22.80 -1.61 -7.89
CA GLY A 60 22.71 -1.86 -9.33
C GLY A 60 21.83 -3.05 -9.73
N VAL A 61 21.21 -3.73 -8.78
CA VAL A 61 20.30 -4.84 -9.03
C VAL A 61 18.89 -4.43 -8.59
N ASN A 62 17.89 -4.79 -9.37
CA ASN A 62 16.50 -4.57 -8.99
C ASN A 62 16.12 -5.43 -7.77
N GLY A 63 15.06 -5.04 -7.09
CA GLY A 63 14.53 -5.73 -5.91
C GLY A 63 13.04 -5.48 -5.75
N SER A 64 12.52 -5.71 -4.55
CA SER A 64 11.13 -5.48 -4.21
C SER A 64 10.86 -4.06 -3.68
N GLY A 65 9.61 -3.76 -3.40
CA GLY A 65 9.18 -2.65 -2.56
C GLY A 65 8.41 -3.18 -1.35
N LYS A 66 8.38 -2.44 -0.27
CA LYS A 66 7.50 -2.75 0.87
C LYS A 66 6.20 -1.97 0.72
N HIS A 67 5.09 -2.69 0.75
CA HIS A 67 3.76 -2.12 0.66
C HIS A 67 3.01 -2.35 1.97
N ASN A 68 2.59 -1.27 2.63
CA ASN A 68 1.74 -1.34 3.81
C ASN A 68 0.30 -1.07 3.41
N ASN A 69 -0.49 -2.14 3.33
CA ASN A 69 -1.93 -2.05 3.10
C ASN A 69 -2.65 -1.84 4.43
N TRP A 70 -3.54 -0.86 4.49
CA TRP A 70 -4.30 -0.56 5.68
C TRP A 70 -5.70 -0.05 5.37
N SER A 71 -6.61 -0.29 6.30
CA SER A 71 -7.97 0.25 6.29
C SER A 71 -8.38 0.64 7.71
N ILE A 72 -9.51 1.33 7.82
CA ILE A 72 -10.12 1.68 9.10
C ILE A 72 -11.43 0.89 9.19
N THR A 73 -11.56 0.10 10.24
CA THR A 73 -12.73 -0.76 10.46
C THR A 73 -13.32 -0.47 11.84
N THR A 74 -14.63 -0.37 11.91
CA THR A 74 -15.35 -0.26 13.17
C THR A 74 -15.31 -1.59 13.95
N ASP A 75 -15.69 -1.60 15.21
CA ASP A 75 -15.72 -2.79 16.07
C ASP A 75 -16.74 -3.84 15.62
N ASP A 76 -17.80 -3.43 14.91
CA ASP A 76 -18.79 -4.31 14.26
C ASP A 76 -18.37 -4.78 12.86
N GLY A 77 -17.16 -4.43 12.42
CA GLY A 77 -16.55 -4.95 11.18
C GLY A 77 -16.83 -4.15 9.92
N ILE A 78 -17.44 -2.97 10.01
CA ILE A 78 -17.69 -2.10 8.86
C ILE A 78 -16.39 -1.43 8.42
N ASN A 79 -15.97 -1.64 7.16
CA ASN A 79 -14.82 -0.96 6.59
C ASN A 79 -15.20 0.46 6.16
N MET A 80 -14.64 1.46 6.83
CA MET A 80 -14.87 2.88 6.56
C MET A 80 -14.30 3.34 5.21
N LEU A 81 -13.41 2.55 4.61
CA LEU A 81 -12.81 2.80 3.30
C LEU A 81 -13.49 2.00 2.18
N ASP A 82 -14.64 1.39 2.43
CA ASP A 82 -15.43 0.77 1.37
C ASP A 82 -16.32 1.83 0.69
N PRO A 83 -16.05 2.18 -0.59
CA PRO A 83 -16.84 3.18 -1.31
C PRO A 83 -18.25 2.68 -1.65
N GLY A 84 -18.48 1.37 -1.60
CA GLY A 84 -19.73 0.76 -2.06
C GLY A 84 -19.91 0.84 -3.58
N LYS A 85 -21.15 0.67 -4.03
CA LYS A 85 -21.51 0.72 -5.46
C LYS A 85 -21.66 2.14 -5.99
N THR A 86 -22.05 3.06 -5.13
CA THR A 86 -22.31 4.49 -5.45
C THR A 86 -21.47 5.39 -4.54
N PRO A 87 -20.16 5.53 -4.82
CA PRO A 87 -19.24 6.29 -3.95
C PRO A 87 -19.68 7.72 -3.68
N HIS A 88 -20.32 8.37 -4.65
CA HIS A 88 -20.80 9.76 -4.56
C HIS A 88 -21.97 9.93 -3.56
N GLU A 89 -22.70 8.86 -3.24
CA GLU A 89 -23.78 8.85 -2.24
C GLU A 89 -23.31 8.40 -0.86
N ASN A 90 -22.11 7.83 -0.75
CA ASN A 90 -21.58 7.32 0.50
C ASN A 90 -20.89 8.42 1.31
N PHE A 91 -21.68 9.20 2.03
CA PHE A 91 -21.18 10.33 2.81
C PHE A 91 -20.13 9.94 3.85
N GLN A 92 -20.32 8.80 4.54
CA GLN A 92 -19.35 8.30 5.52
C GLN A 92 -17.99 8.02 4.89
N PHE A 93 -17.99 7.33 3.75
CA PHE A 93 -16.77 7.07 3.00
C PHE A 93 -16.08 8.36 2.54
N LEU A 94 -16.84 9.29 1.96
CA LEU A 94 -16.31 10.57 1.46
C LEU A 94 -15.72 11.43 2.59
N LEU A 95 -16.36 11.45 3.75
CA LEU A 95 -15.85 12.15 4.92
C LEU A 95 -14.51 11.56 5.41
N VAL A 96 -14.43 10.24 5.50
CA VAL A 96 -13.20 9.54 5.91
C VAL A 96 -12.11 9.73 4.88
N LEU A 97 -12.42 9.61 3.59
CA LEU A 97 -11.49 9.85 2.49
C LEU A 97 -10.92 11.28 2.56
N GLY A 98 -11.78 12.29 2.71
CA GLY A 98 -11.36 13.69 2.83
C GLY A 98 -10.48 13.94 4.07
N ALA A 99 -10.80 13.31 5.20
CA ALA A 99 -9.97 13.39 6.40
C ALA A 99 -8.58 12.79 6.20
N ILE A 100 -8.50 11.65 5.49
CA ILE A 100 -7.21 11.00 5.16
C ILE A 100 -6.42 11.87 4.18
N MET A 101 -7.03 12.39 3.13
CA MET A 101 -6.36 13.29 2.18
C MET A 101 -5.74 14.49 2.90
N ARG A 102 -6.50 15.12 3.79
CA ARG A 102 -6.02 16.24 4.60
C ARG A 102 -4.89 15.82 5.56
N ALA A 103 -4.97 14.64 6.16
CA ALA A 103 -3.93 14.14 7.05
C ALA A 103 -2.62 13.86 6.30
N VAL A 104 -2.70 13.24 5.12
CA VAL A 104 -1.54 12.98 4.27
C VAL A 104 -0.87 14.27 3.81
N ASP A 105 -1.64 15.27 3.39
CA ASP A 105 -1.11 16.59 3.02
C ASP A 105 -0.44 17.28 4.21
N LYS A 106 -1.13 17.34 5.34
CA LYS A 106 -0.63 17.99 6.56
C LYS A 106 0.63 17.35 7.15
N HIS A 107 0.78 16.04 7.02
CA HIS A 107 1.85 15.24 7.62
C HIS A 107 2.73 14.56 6.57
N ALA A 108 2.82 15.13 5.36
CA ALA A 108 3.63 14.61 4.28
C ALA A 108 5.12 14.54 4.63
N ASP A 109 5.60 15.45 5.46
CA ASP A 109 6.96 15.47 6.02
C ASP A 109 7.27 14.22 6.85
N LEU A 110 6.37 13.84 7.75
CA LEU A 110 6.52 12.61 8.57
C LEU A 110 6.46 11.35 7.70
N LEU A 111 5.60 11.33 6.69
CA LEU A 111 5.55 10.21 5.74
C LEU A 111 6.85 10.08 4.95
N ARG A 112 7.46 11.21 4.57
CA ARG A 112 8.77 11.22 3.93
C ARG A 112 9.88 10.75 4.85
N GLU A 113 9.85 11.17 6.11
CA GLU A 113 10.83 10.77 7.11
C GLU A 113 10.85 9.26 7.31
N SER A 114 9.69 8.61 7.27
CA SER A 114 9.59 7.15 7.39
C SER A 114 10.36 6.38 6.31
N ALA A 115 10.67 7.02 5.18
CA ALA A 115 11.43 6.47 4.07
C ALA A 115 12.81 7.12 3.89
N SER A 116 13.20 8.03 4.76
CA SER A 116 14.46 8.79 4.68
C SER A 116 15.62 8.00 5.29
N ASP A 117 16.09 6.99 4.58
CA ASP A 117 17.35 6.33 4.87
C ASP A 117 18.39 6.70 3.82
N VAL A 118 19.65 6.90 4.25
CA VAL A 118 20.78 7.24 3.36
C VAL A 118 20.93 6.22 2.23
N GLY A 119 20.60 4.96 2.50
CA GLY A 119 20.58 3.90 1.48
C GLY A 119 19.46 4.05 0.45
N ASN A 120 18.49 4.93 0.69
CA ASN A 120 17.27 5.11 -0.14
C ASN A 120 17.35 6.27 -1.11
N ASP A 121 18.14 7.32 -0.81
CA ASP A 121 18.13 8.58 -1.57
C ASP A 121 18.36 8.39 -3.07
N HIS A 122 19.24 7.49 -3.47
CA HIS A 122 19.52 7.19 -4.87
C HIS A 122 18.66 6.05 -5.46
N ARG A 123 17.67 5.54 -4.71
CA ARG A 123 16.76 4.47 -5.15
C ARG A 123 15.32 4.95 -5.29
N LEU A 124 14.99 6.10 -4.70
CA LEU A 124 13.66 6.70 -4.84
C LEU A 124 13.42 7.10 -6.30
N GLY A 125 12.25 6.69 -6.83
CA GLY A 125 11.87 6.95 -8.21
C GLY A 125 12.37 5.91 -9.23
N ALA A 126 13.11 4.88 -8.81
CA ALA A 126 13.59 3.80 -9.66
C ALA A 126 13.10 2.43 -9.18
N ASN A 127 12.87 1.49 -10.12
CA ASN A 127 12.59 0.08 -9.84
C ASN A 127 11.59 -0.15 -8.68
N GLU A 128 10.33 0.11 -8.90
CA GLU A 128 9.24 -0.06 -7.91
C GLU A 128 9.31 0.89 -6.69
N ALA A 129 10.28 1.77 -6.61
CA ALA A 129 10.32 2.83 -5.60
C ALA A 129 9.66 4.09 -6.15
N PRO A 130 8.56 4.58 -5.59
CA PRO A 130 7.93 5.83 -6.03
C PRO A 130 8.85 7.02 -5.75
N PRO A 131 8.63 8.16 -6.43
CA PRO A 131 9.40 9.38 -6.18
C PRO A 131 9.22 9.87 -4.73
N ALA A 132 10.17 10.67 -4.25
CA ALA A 132 10.16 11.22 -2.88
C ALA A 132 9.02 12.22 -2.60
N ILE A 133 8.21 12.54 -3.60
CA ILE A 133 7.04 13.41 -3.46
C ILE A 133 5.87 12.58 -2.92
N ILE A 134 5.28 13.01 -1.81
CA ILE A 134 4.08 12.37 -1.28
C ILE A 134 2.89 12.85 -2.10
N SER A 135 2.39 11.97 -2.97
CA SER A 135 1.19 12.14 -3.77
C SER A 135 0.20 11.02 -3.47
N MET A 136 -1.08 11.28 -3.69
CA MET A 136 -2.14 10.28 -3.53
C MET A 136 -2.72 9.91 -4.88
N PHE A 137 -2.93 8.63 -5.09
CA PHE A 137 -3.66 8.09 -6.22
C PHE A 137 -5.02 7.56 -5.74
N LEU A 138 -6.10 8.06 -6.30
CA LEU A 138 -7.47 7.65 -5.95
C LEU A 138 -8.11 6.78 -7.04
N GLY A 139 -7.63 6.88 -8.27
CA GLY A 139 -8.25 6.31 -9.46
C GLY A 139 -9.32 7.22 -10.06
N GLU A 140 -9.57 7.05 -11.36
CA GLU A 140 -10.44 7.93 -12.17
C GLU A 140 -11.82 8.16 -11.55
N GLN A 141 -12.42 7.11 -10.97
CA GLN A 141 -13.77 7.20 -10.40
C GLN A 141 -13.85 8.10 -9.17
N LEU A 142 -12.92 7.93 -8.23
CA LEU A 142 -12.93 8.72 -6.99
C LEU A 142 -12.38 10.13 -7.23
N GLU A 143 -11.44 10.28 -8.14
CA GLU A 143 -10.95 11.58 -8.57
C GLU A 143 -12.08 12.44 -9.15
N ASP A 144 -12.90 11.87 -10.02
CA ASP A 144 -14.09 12.55 -10.56
C ASP A 144 -15.06 12.98 -9.45
N VAL A 145 -15.35 12.09 -8.48
CA VAL A 145 -16.22 12.43 -7.35
C VAL A 145 -15.64 13.56 -6.50
N VAL A 146 -14.35 13.51 -6.20
CA VAL A 146 -13.67 14.55 -5.42
C VAL A 146 -13.67 15.90 -6.17
N MET A 147 -13.42 15.88 -7.48
CA MET A 147 -13.46 17.10 -8.29
C MET A 147 -14.86 17.70 -8.36
N GLN A 148 -15.92 16.88 -8.46
CA GLN A 148 -17.29 17.38 -8.38
C GLN A 148 -17.57 18.07 -7.03
N LEU A 149 -17.12 17.49 -5.92
CA LEU A 149 -17.25 18.09 -4.58
C LEU A 149 -16.51 19.43 -4.46
N ILE A 150 -15.31 19.53 -5.04
CA ILE A 150 -14.52 20.78 -5.03
C ILE A 150 -15.19 21.86 -5.88
N ASP A 151 -15.62 21.52 -7.09
CA ASP A 151 -16.10 22.50 -8.06
C ASP A 151 -17.55 22.94 -7.80
N LYS A 152 -18.39 22.04 -7.31
CA LYS A 152 -19.85 22.26 -7.19
C LYS A 152 -20.37 22.18 -5.77
N GLY A 153 -19.55 21.72 -4.83
CA GLY A 153 -19.97 21.44 -3.45
C GLY A 153 -20.87 20.21 -3.29
N ASP A 154 -21.11 19.47 -4.37
CA ASP A 154 -21.93 18.27 -4.41
C ASP A 154 -21.43 17.31 -5.50
N ALA A 155 -21.57 16.01 -5.27
CA ALA A 155 -21.24 14.97 -6.23
C ALA A 155 -22.51 14.18 -6.60
N THR A 156 -22.98 14.37 -7.82
CA THR A 156 -24.28 13.82 -8.28
C THR A 156 -24.15 12.54 -9.08
N SER A 157 -22.94 12.14 -9.42
CA SER A 157 -22.65 10.95 -10.22
C SER A 157 -21.25 10.42 -9.94
N SER A 158 -21.01 9.19 -10.31
CA SER A 158 -19.67 8.61 -10.36
C SER A 158 -19.49 7.84 -11.67
N ILE A 159 -18.31 7.95 -12.26
CA ILE A 159 -17.95 7.17 -13.45
C ILE A 159 -18.02 5.69 -13.09
N GLN A 160 -18.82 4.93 -13.82
CA GLN A 160 -18.86 3.47 -13.63
C GLN A 160 -17.51 2.88 -14.05
N LYS A 161 -17.01 1.94 -13.26
CA LYS A 161 -15.80 1.18 -13.59
C LYS A 161 -15.92 0.65 -15.00
N GLY A 162 -15.07 1.13 -15.91
CA GLY A 162 -15.08 0.73 -17.30
C GLY A 162 -14.88 -0.78 -17.44
N LYS A 163 -15.73 -1.44 -18.21
CA LYS A 163 -15.51 -2.82 -18.63
C LYS A 163 -14.60 -2.82 -19.86
N LEU A 164 -13.53 -3.56 -19.81
CA LEU A 164 -12.75 -3.87 -21.00
C LEU A 164 -13.55 -4.85 -21.86
N LYS A 165 -14.12 -4.36 -22.96
CA LYS A 165 -14.69 -5.23 -23.97
C LYS A 165 -13.53 -5.87 -24.72
N THR A 166 -13.36 -7.16 -24.56
CA THR A 166 -12.29 -7.93 -25.23
C THR A 166 -12.51 -8.06 -26.75
N GLY A 167 -13.68 -7.64 -27.25
CA GLY A 167 -14.04 -7.80 -28.68
C GLY A 167 -14.32 -9.24 -29.09
N ALA A 168 -14.12 -10.22 -28.22
CA ALA A 168 -14.42 -11.62 -28.46
C ALA A 168 -15.72 -12.01 -27.73
N SER A 169 -16.69 -12.51 -28.46
CA SER A 169 -18.02 -12.90 -27.94
C SER A 169 -17.99 -14.06 -26.93
N THR A 170 -16.87 -14.74 -26.82
CA THR A 170 -16.66 -15.92 -25.97
C THR A 170 -15.93 -15.62 -24.65
N LEU A 171 -15.40 -14.40 -24.48
CA LEU A 171 -14.71 -14.01 -23.26
C LEU A 171 -15.61 -13.09 -22.43
N PRO A 172 -15.69 -13.31 -21.10
CA PRO A 172 -16.42 -12.40 -20.22
C PRO A 172 -15.78 -10.99 -20.23
N ASP A 173 -16.62 -9.98 -20.04
CA ASP A 173 -16.14 -8.62 -19.84
C ASP A 173 -15.22 -8.57 -18.62
N LEU A 174 -13.99 -8.08 -18.79
CA LEU A 174 -13.05 -7.88 -17.69
C LEU A 174 -13.27 -6.50 -17.09
N ASN A 175 -13.34 -6.42 -15.78
CA ASN A 175 -13.31 -5.14 -15.10
C ASN A 175 -11.95 -4.47 -15.34
N LYS A 176 -11.96 -3.20 -15.80
CA LYS A 176 -10.73 -2.42 -15.89
C LYS A 176 -10.16 -2.27 -14.48
N ASP A 177 -8.91 -2.66 -14.31
CA ASP A 177 -8.22 -2.50 -13.05
C ASP A 177 -7.97 -1.00 -12.80
N ALA A 178 -8.56 -0.49 -11.73
CA ALA A 178 -8.43 0.92 -11.33
C ALA A 178 -7.24 1.16 -10.39
N THR A 179 -6.41 0.14 -10.15
CA THR A 179 -5.25 0.28 -9.28
C THR A 179 -4.08 0.91 -10.03
N ASP A 180 -3.32 1.78 -9.35
CA ASP A 180 -2.05 2.31 -9.86
C ASP A 180 -0.98 1.23 -9.88
N ARG A 181 -0.96 0.43 -10.93
CA ARG A 181 0.07 -0.60 -11.12
C ARG A 181 1.43 -0.03 -11.48
N ASN A 182 1.48 1.21 -11.96
CA ASN A 182 2.74 1.87 -12.32
C ASN A 182 3.51 2.37 -11.09
N ARG A 183 2.90 2.30 -9.90
CA ARG A 183 3.53 2.67 -8.62
C ARG A 183 4.14 4.08 -8.63
N THR A 184 3.44 4.99 -9.29
CA THR A 184 3.86 6.39 -9.43
C THR A 184 3.56 7.21 -8.18
N SER A 185 2.58 6.80 -7.38
CA SER A 185 2.21 7.46 -6.13
C SER A 185 2.59 6.61 -4.92
N PRO A 186 3.25 7.17 -3.90
CA PRO A 186 3.56 6.45 -2.68
C PRO A 186 2.31 6.12 -1.84
N PHE A 187 1.21 6.81 -2.08
CA PHE A 187 -0.05 6.61 -1.38
C PHE A 187 -1.17 6.31 -2.37
N ALA A 188 -1.63 5.07 -2.45
CA ALA A 188 -2.62 4.65 -3.45
C ALA A 188 -3.85 4.04 -2.79
N PHE A 189 -5.05 4.47 -3.23
CA PHE A 189 -6.30 3.82 -2.90
C PHE A 189 -6.52 2.60 -3.80
N THR A 190 -6.75 1.42 -3.20
CA THR A 190 -6.83 0.16 -3.92
C THR A 190 -8.16 -0.56 -3.66
N GLY A 191 -9.26 0.14 -3.91
CA GLY A 191 -10.61 -0.40 -3.90
C GLY A 191 -11.36 -0.27 -2.56
N ASN A 192 -10.76 -0.66 -1.44
CA ASN A 192 -11.34 -0.54 -0.10
C ASN A 192 -10.30 -0.37 1.00
N LYS A 193 -9.11 0.05 0.63
CA LYS A 193 -7.95 0.28 1.51
C LYS A 193 -6.97 1.22 0.85
N PHE A 194 -6.08 1.79 1.64
CA PHE A 194 -4.89 2.46 1.14
C PHE A 194 -3.69 1.53 1.16
N GLU A 195 -2.79 1.78 0.25
CA GLU A 195 -1.48 1.17 0.17
C GLU A 195 -0.42 2.26 0.23
N PHE A 196 0.43 2.22 1.25
CA PHE A 196 1.59 3.07 1.35
C PHE A 196 2.81 2.31 0.83
N ARG A 197 3.46 2.85 -0.19
CA ARG A 197 4.54 2.22 -0.96
C ARG A 197 5.79 3.05 -0.87
N MET A 198 6.79 2.57 -0.16
CA MET A 198 8.10 3.21 -0.08
C MET A 198 9.17 2.14 0.06
N VAL A 199 10.42 2.48 -0.26
CA VAL A 199 11.59 1.65 0.06
C VAL A 199 11.93 1.82 1.54
N CYS A 200 12.53 0.81 2.15
CA CYS A 200 12.90 0.76 3.57
C CYS A 200 11.75 0.78 4.60
N LEU A 201 10.49 0.64 4.19
CA LEU A 201 9.37 0.54 5.12
C LEU A 201 9.48 -0.67 6.07
N LEU A 202 10.32 -1.64 5.75
CA LEU A 202 10.54 -2.80 6.61
C LEU A 202 11.11 -2.39 7.98
N TYR A 203 12.01 -1.40 7.99
CA TYR A 203 12.66 -0.89 9.21
C TYR A 203 12.04 0.40 9.74
N THR A 204 11.49 1.23 8.86
CA THR A 204 11.06 2.60 9.18
C THR A 204 9.54 2.74 9.34
N SER A 205 8.75 1.73 8.99
CA SER A 205 7.33 1.72 9.34
C SER A 205 7.19 1.81 10.87
N PRO A 206 6.33 2.70 11.36
CA PRO A 206 6.15 2.88 12.80
C PRO A 206 5.90 1.53 13.47
N SER A 207 6.79 1.16 14.37
CA SER A 207 6.62 0.05 15.28
C SER A 207 6.41 0.63 16.66
N PRO A 208 5.58 0.05 17.53
CA PRO A 208 5.45 0.49 18.91
C PRO A 208 6.78 0.50 19.68
N ARG A 209 7.83 -0.12 19.15
CA ARG A 209 9.19 -0.11 19.75
C ARG A 209 10.04 1.07 19.31
N ASP A 210 9.66 1.79 18.26
CA ASP A 210 10.42 2.93 17.74
C ASP A 210 9.95 4.26 18.37
N ALA A 211 8.98 4.20 19.26
CA ALA A 211 8.50 5.32 20.06
C ALA A 211 9.34 5.48 21.34
N HIS A 212 10.65 5.73 21.19
CA HIS A 212 11.54 6.15 22.30
C HIS A 212 12.26 7.43 21.95
#